data_8fc58c1fd0307c57c343782bc15fd6ed
#
_entry.id   8fc58c1fd0307c57c343782bc15fd6ed
#
_cell.length_a   1.000
_cell.length_b   1.000
_cell.length_c   1.000
_cell.angle_alpha   90.00
_cell.angle_beta   90.00
_cell.angle_gamma   90.00
#
_symmetry.space_group_name_H-M   'P 1'
#
loop_
_entity.id
_entity.type
_entity.pdbx_description
1 polymer ?
#
loop_
_entity_poly.entity_id
_entity_poly.type
_entity_poly.pdbx_seq_one_letter_code
_entity_poly.pdbx_strand_id
1 'polypeptide(L)'
;MKNILELKDFSVSLKNNNHKILNNINMEIKEKEFLGIVGESSSGKTTLLNSIISFLDEKKFVLDGKIILFENIEIYRMSEKERKEICYKNISMILQDSINSLNPYEKIKKQLLETYLFHSKKKVTNDFAIGEIKKLLLDVGFEDIDRILNSYPNELSGGMRQRIAIVLVLCTDIKILLADEPTTSLDVVNQFRFIELLKKISKEKGLTLIYVSHDIKVLSKICERIIVLKDGNIVEENDTTQILKEPKNDYTKLLIKAATAD
;
A
#
# COMPACT_ATOMS: atom_id res chain seq x y z
N MET A 1 -18.31 7.60 -10.09
CA MET A 1 -17.54 7.35 -8.85
C MET A 1 -16.70 8.59 -8.60
N LYS A 2 -16.44 8.93 -7.33
CA LYS A 2 -15.64 10.10 -6.96
C LYS A 2 -14.15 9.74 -6.96
N ASN A 3 -13.31 10.73 -7.30
CA ASN A 3 -11.86 10.56 -7.17
C ASN A 3 -11.47 10.68 -5.70
N ILE A 4 -10.76 9.66 -5.18
CA ILE A 4 -10.24 9.65 -3.81
C ILE A 4 -8.83 10.20 -3.74
N LEU A 5 -8.07 10.02 -4.83
CA LEU A 5 -6.70 10.49 -4.99
C LEU A 5 -6.48 10.95 -6.43
N GLU A 6 -5.81 12.09 -6.58
CA GLU A 6 -5.47 12.65 -7.88
C GLU A 6 -4.06 13.25 -7.84
N LEU A 7 -3.24 12.92 -8.82
CA LEU A 7 -1.94 13.54 -9.05
C LEU A 7 -2.01 14.36 -10.34
N LYS A 8 -1.56 15.63 -10.29
CA LYS A 8 -1.52 16.53 -11.45
C LYS A 8 -0.12 17.09 -11.62
N ASP A 9 0.47 16.81 -12.78
CA ASP A 9 1.80 17.24 -13.19
C ASP A 9 2.87 16.99 -12.11
N PHE A 10 2.68 15.90 -11.35
CA PHE A 10 3.47 15.63 -10.16
C PHE A 10 4.85 15.09 -10.51
N SER A 11 5.87 15.74 -9.99
CA SER A 11 7.29 15.39 -10.22
C SER A 11 8.05 15.34 -8.91
N VAL A 12 9.06 14.45 -8.84
CA VAL A 12 9.98 14.33 -7.70
C VAL A 12 11.40 14.31 -8.22
N SER A 13 12.24 15.18 -7.67
CA SER A 13 13.66 15.26 -8.01
C SER A 13 14.54 15.22 -6.76
N LEU A 14 15.78 14.76 -6.89
CA LEU A 14 16.80 14.87 -5.84
C LEU A 14 17.34 16.28 -5.77
N LYS A 15 17.44 16.87 -4.57
CA LYS A 15 17.98 18.23 -4.37
C LYS A 15 19.47 18.39 -4.75
N ASN A 16 20.25 17.33 -4.59
CA ASN A 16 21.71 17.39 -4.77
C ASN A 16 22.16 17.49 -6.23
N ASN A 17 21.42 16.91 -7.16
CA ASN A 17 21.81 16.80 -8.57
C ASN A 17 20.64 17.02 -9.55
N ASN A 18 19.47 17.43 -9.07
CA ASN A 18 18.24 17.61 -9.84
C ASN A 18 17.82 16.37 -10.66
N HIS A 19 18.31 15.17 -10.29
CA HIS A 19 17.89 13.94 -10.94
C HIS A 19 16.39 13.71 -10.69
N LYS A 20 15.62 13.60 -11.77
CA LYS A 20 14.19 13.33 -11.72
C LYS A 20 13.93 11.85 -11.47
N ILE A 21 13.22 11.54 -10.39
CA ILE A 21 12.80 10.18 -10.04
C ILE A 21 11.37 9.91 -10.54
N LEU A 22 10.51 10.93 -10.45
CA LEU A 22 9.17 10.93 -11.05
C LEU A 22 9.04 12.15 -11.93
N ASN A 23 8.46 11.99 -13.11
CA ASN A 23 8.36 13.03 -14.10
C ASN A 23 6.94 13.17 -14.61
N ASN A 24 6.30 14.29 -14.27
CA ASN A 24 4.98 14.68 -14.77
C ASN A 24 3.92 13.57 -14.64
N ILE A 25 3.82 13.00 -13.45
CA ILE A 25 2.83 11.95 -13.15
C ILE A 25 1.44 12.58 -13.10
N ASN A 26 0.57 12.10 -13.96
CA ASN A 26 -0.85 12.42 -13.99
C ASN A 26 -1.63 11.12 -13.81
N MET A 27 -2.39 11.00 -12.73
CA MET A 27 -3.22 9.83 -12.47
C MET A 27 -4.39 10.18 -11.55
N GLU A 28 -5.51 9.48 -11.74
CA GLU A 28 -6.70 9.59 -10.93
C GLU A 28 -7.08 8.20 -10.40
N ILE A 29 -7.49 8.13 -9.14
CA ILE A 29 -7.91 6.89 -8.50
C ILE A 29 -9.28 7.09 -7.89
N LYS A 30 -10.21 6.20 -8.23
CA LYS A 30 -11.60 6.25 -7.76
C LYS A 30 -11.74 5.56 -6.40
N GLU A 31 -12.77 5.97 -5.66
CA GLU A 31 -13.11 5.26 -4.41
C GLU A 31 -13.37 3.78 -4.66
N LYS A 32 -12.79 2.92 -3.80
CA LYS A 32 -12.92 1.45 -3.81
C LYS A 32 -12.29 0.78 -5.03
N GLU A 33 -11.50 1.50 -5.81
CA GLU A 33 -10.74 0.95 -6.93
C GLU A 33 -9.54 0.16 -6.44
N PHE A 34 -9.19 -0.90 -7.16
CA PHE A 34 -7.95 -1.67 -6.98
C PHE A 34 -7.02 -1.40 -8.16
N LEU A 35 -6.08 -0.49 -7.93
CA LEU A 35 -5.09 -0.06 -8.92
C LEU A 35 -3.77 -0.81 -8.73
N GLY A 36 -3.23 -1.38 -9.81
CA GLY A 36 -1.89 -1.93 -9.87
C GLY A 36 -0.88 -0.96 -10.44
N ILE A 37 0.33 -0.92 -9.90
CA ILE A 37 1.45 -0.19 -10.49
C ILE A 37 2.60 -1.18 -10.71
N VAL A 38 2.96 -1.40 -11.97
CA VAL A 38 4.05 -2.31 -12.38
C VAL A 38 5.23 -1.54 -12.98
N GLY A 39 6.42 -2.08 -12.81
CA GLY A 39 7.65 -1.55 -13.40
C GLY A 39 8.87 -2.20 -12.79
N GLU A 40 10.04 -2.04 -13.42
CA GLU A 40 11.32 -2.54 -12.90
C GLU A 40 11.71 -1.92 -11.56
N SER A 41 12.67 -2.55 -10.87
CA SER A 41 13.32 -1.92 -9.72
C SER A 41 13.87 -0.55 -10.13
N SER A 42 13.76 0.43 -9.25
CA SER A 42 14.15 1.83 -9.52
C SER A 42 13.27 2.64 -10.49
N SER A 43 12.16 2.11 -11.01
CA SER A 43 11.25 2.90 -11.87
C SER A 43 10.50 4.04 -11.16
N GLY A 44 10.63 4.19 -9.82
CA GLY A 44 10.00 5.25 -9.03
C GLY A 44 8.77 4.83 -8.23
N LYS A 45 8.36 3.54 -8.24
CA LYS A 45 7.15 3.02 -7.59
C LYS A 45 7.07 3.35 -6.09
N THR A 46 8.10 2.98 -5.33
CA THR A 46 8.19 3.27 -3.89
C THR A 46 8.22 4.78 -3.60
N THR A 47 8.90 5.57 -4.47
CA THR A 47 8.92 7.03 -4.36
C THR A 47 7.51 7.60 -4.55
N LEU A 48 6.75 7.07 -5.49
CA LEU A 48 5.36 7.47 -5.74
C LEU A 48 4.48 7.17 -4.52
N LEU A 49 4.55 5.97 -3.94
CA LEU A 49 3.80 5.63 -2.73
C LEU A 49 4.20 6.52 -1.53
N ASN A 50 5.50 6.75 -1.34
CA ASN A 50 6.00 7.61 -0.27
C ASN A 50 5.57 9.08 -0.44
N SER A 51 5.40 9.55 -1.69
CA SER A 51 4.83 10.87 -1.97
C SER A 51 3.37 10.95 -1.54
N ILE A 52 2.58 9.93 -1.85
CA ILE A 52 1.15 9.87 -1.53
C ILE A 52 0.92 9.89 -0.02
N ILE A 53 1.71 9.14 0.76
CA ILE A 53 1.59 9.09 2.23
C ILE A 53 2.36 10.22 2.94
N SER A 54 3.01 11.13 2.17
CA SER A 54 3.81 12.23 2.74
C SER A 54 5.00 11.75 3.59
N PHE A 55 5.68 10.71 3.14
CA PHE A 55 6.81 10.10 3.84
C PHE A 55 8.19 10.50 3.26
N LEU A 56 8.21 11.27 2.15
CA LEU A 56 9.45 11.76 1.58
C LEU A 56 10.08 12.87 2.44
N ASP A 57 11.40 12.79 2.63
CA ASP A 57 12.19 13.79 3.32
C ASP A 57 12.40 15.03 2.42
N GLU A 58 11.68 16.12 2.71
CA GLU A 58 11.77 17.37 1.95
C GLU A 58 13.17 18.03 2.00
N LYS A 59 14.08 17.56 2.87
CA LYS A 59 15.47 18.00 2.84
C LYS A 59 16.24 17.39 1.68
N LYS A 60 15.83 16.21 1.22
CA LYS A 60 16.48 15.44 0.15
C LYS A 60 15.80 15.57 -1.20
N PHE A 61 14.48 15.78 -1.20
CA PHE A 61 13.66 15.80 -2.39
C PHE A 61 13.05 17.17 -2.67
N VAL A 62 12.89 17.49 -3.97
CA VAL A 62 12.05 18.57 -4.46
C VAL A 62 10.80 17.95 -5.03
N LEU A 63 9.65 18.45 -4.60
CA LEU A 63 8.33 18.01 -5.05
C LEU A 63 7.69 19.15 -5.85
N ASP A 64 7.15 18.85 -7.01
CA ASP A 64 6.46 19.81 -7.88
C ASP A 64 5.14 19.21 -8.37
N GLY A 65 4.16 20.05 -8.73
CA GLY A 65 2.82 19.61 -9.07
C GLY A 65 1.91 19.44 -7.86
N LYS A 66 0.87 18.59 -7.98
CA LYS A 66 -0.17 18.47 -6.97
C LYS A 66 -0.49 17.03 -6.63
N ILE A 67 -0.75 16.78 -5.34
CA ILE A 67 -1.45 15.58 -4.87
C ILE A 67 -2.71 16.04 -4.14
N ILE A 68 -3.87 15.60 -4.62
CA ILE A 68 -5.19 15.97 -4.13
C ILE A 68 -5.86 14.73 -3.55
N LEU A 69 -6.23 14.78 -2.27
CA LEU A 69 -7.00 13.75 -1.59
C LEU A 69 -8.46 14.18 -1.45
N PHE A 70 -9.38 13.23 -1.57
CA PHE A 70 -10.80 13.42 -1.31
C PHE A 70 -11.39 14.62 -2.09
N GLU A 71 -11.08 14.70 -3.40
CA GLU A 71 -11.54 15.72 -4.38
C GLU A 71 -11.00 17.14 -4.19
N ASN A 72 -10.60 17.55 -2.97
CA ASN A 72 -10.29 18.99 -2.73
C ASN A 72 -9.16 19.25 -1.73
N ILE A 73 -8.54 18.24 -1.14
CA ILE A 73 -7.45 18.43 -0.17
C ILE A 73 -6.11 18.35 -0.90
N GLU A 74 -5.53 19.47 -1.30
CA GLU A 74 -4.20 19.56 -1.91
C GLU A 74 -3.13 19.48 -0.79
N ILE A 75 -2.58 18.27 -0.57
CA ILE A 75 -1.78 17.97 0.63
C ILE A 75 -0.46 18.75 0.69
N TYR A 76 0.18 19.06 -0.43
CA TYR A 76 1.45 19.79 -0.45
C TYR A 76 1.32 21.31 -0.32
N ARG A 77 0.08 21.85 -0.22
CA ARG A 77 -0.16 23.24 0.21
C ARG A 77 -0.27 23.41 1.71
N MET A 78 -0.31 22.30 2.45
CA MET A 78 -0.44 22.30 3.89
C MET A 78 0.94 22.30 4.58
N SER A 79 0.97 22.68 5.84
CA SER A 79 2.15 22.44 6.66
C SER A 79 2.46 20.94 6.77
N GLU A 80 3.72 20.58 6.97
CA GLU A 80 4.13 19.17 7.10
C GLU A 80 3.34 18.43 8.19
N LYS A 81 3.03 19.10 9.29
CA LYS A 81 2.27 18.53 10.40
C LYS A 81 0.83 18.19 9.99
N GLU A 82 0.12 19.14 9.38
CA GLU A 82 -1.27 18.95 8.94
C GLU A 82 -1.36 17.87 7.86
N ARG A 83 -0.43 17.88 6.90
CA ARG A 83 -0.35 16.90 5.83
C ARG A 83 -0.15 15.48 6.37
N LYS A 84 0.80 15.30 7.29
CA LYS A 84 1.05 14.01 7.94
C LYS A 84 -0.17 13.54 8.73
N GLU A 85 -0.85 14.43 9.44
CA GLU A 85 -2.05 14.08 10.19
C GLU A 85 -3.16 13.57 9.28
N ILE A 86 -3.41 14.23 8.15
CA ILE A 86 -4.42 13.81 7.17
C ILE A 86 -4.03 12.49 6.52
N CYS A 87 -2.78 12.37 6.05
CA CYS A 87 -2.31 11.16 5.39
C CYS A 87 -2.39 9.96 6.34
N TYR A 88 -1.83 10.04 7.54
CA TYR A 88 -1.76 8.91 8.47
C TYR A 88 -3.12 8.48 9.02
N LYS A 89 -4.11 9.39 9.09
CA LYS A 89 -5.48 9.04 9.48
C LYS A 89 -6.27 8.33 8.38
N ASN A 90 -5.91 8.52 7.13
CA ASN A 90 -6.71 8.06 5.98
C ASN A 90 -5.99 7.06 5.08
N ILE A 91 -4.65 6.97 5.19
CA ILE A 91 -3.82 6.12 4.35
C ILE A 91 -2.96 5.23 5.24
N SER A 92 -2.89 3.95 4.94
CA SER A 92 -1.93 3.03 5.55
C SER A 92 -1.11 2.36 4.47
N MET A 93 0.06 1.82 4.84
CA MET A 93 0.98 1.20 3.90
C MET A 93 1.49 -0.13 4.44
N ILE A 94 1.39 -1.17 3.61
CA ILE A 94 2.09 -2.44 3.83
C ILE A 94 3.42 -2.35 3.06
N LEU A 95 4.52 -2.42 3.79
CA LEU A 95 5.87 -2.31 3.23
C LEU A 95 6.34 -3.65 2.65
N GLN A 96 7.28 -3.61 1.72
CA GLN A 96 7.94 -4.77 1.12
C GLN A 96 8.51 -5.72 2.19
N ASP A 97 9.08 -5.19 3.26
CA ASP A 97 9.57 -5.94 4.40
C ASP A 97 8.63 -5.85 5.61
N SER A 98 7.35 -6.14 5.38
CA SER A 98 6.33 -6.13 6.44
C SER A 98 6.63 -7.11 7.57
N ILE A 99 7.45 -8.13 7.32
CA ILE A 99 7.92 -9.11 8.32
C ILE A 99 8.77 -8.42 9.38
N ASN A 100 9.57 -7.43 9.02
CA ASN A 100 10.45 -6.68 9.92
C ASN A 100 9.85 -5.33 10.36
N SER A 101 8.62 -5.01 9.95
CA SER A 101 7.93 -3.79 10.37
C SER A 101 7.44 -3.84 11.83
N LEU A 102 7.33 -5.05 12.40
CA LEU A 102 6.94 -5.24 13.80
C LEU A 102 8.13 -4.98 14.73
N ASN A 103 7.89 -4.25 15.83
CA ASN A 103 8.91 -4.06 16.86
C ASN A 103 9.25 -5.41 17.54
N PRO A 104 10.48 -5.95 17.37
CA PRO A 104 10.82 -7.27 17.87
C PRO A 104 10.86 -7.38 19.40
N TYR A 105 10.93 -6.24 20.10
CA TYR A 105 11.01 -6.14 21.55
C TYR A 105 9.67 -5.95 22.24
N GLU A 106 8.56 -5.89 21.47
CA GLU A 106 7.24 -5.70 22.01
C GLU A 106 6.28 -6.82 21.60
N LYS A 107 5.41 -7.23 22.54
CA LYS A 107 4.39 -8.24 22.25
C LYS A 107 3.41 -7.73 21.20
N ILE A 108 2.87 -8.64 20.41
CA ILE A 108 1.86 -8.36 19.38
C ILE A 108 0.66 -7.60 19.97
N LYS A 109 0.18 -8.01 21.15
CA LYS A 109 -0.92 -7.32 21.85
C LYS A 109 -0.69 -5.82 22.01
N LYS A 110 0.53 -5.42 22.43
CA LYS A 110 0.83 -4.00 22.67
C LYS A 110 0.78 -3.22 21.35
N GLN A 111 1.43 -3.72 20.31
CA GLN A 111 1.51 -3.05 19.03
C GLN A 111 0.13 -2.89 18.37
N LEU A 112 -0.69 -3.93 18.39
CA LEU A 112 -2.06 -3.88 17.86
C LEU A 112 -2.94 -2.92 18.67
N LEU A 113 -2.84 -2.94 20.01
CA LEU A 113 -3.62 -2.08 20.88
C LEU A 113 -3.26 -0.61 20.70
N GLU A 114 -1.98 -0.26 20.64
CA GLU A 114 -1.52 1.11 20.41
C GLU A 114 -2.00 1.62 19.05
N THR A 115 -1.89 0.81 18.00
CA THR A 115 -2.39 1.15 16.65
C THR A 115 -3.90 1.37 16.66
N TYR A 116 -4.66 0.46 17.28
CA TYR A 116 -6.12 0.58 17.36
C TYR A 116 -6.56 1.85 18.10
N LEU A 117 -5.95 2.12 19.27
CA LEU A 117 -6.28 3.29 20.08
C LEU A 117 -5.89 4.61 19.41
N PHE A 118 -4.76 4.64 18.71
CA PHE A 118 -4.30 5.82 17.97
C PHE A 118 -5.26 6.22 16.84
N HIS A 119 -5.80 5.25 16.13
CA HIS A 119 -6.71 5.47 15.01
C HIS A 119 -8.18 5.52 15.41
N SER A 120 -8.50 5.21 16.66
CA SER A 120 -9.89 5.23 17.14
C SER A 120 -10.43 6.65 17.21
N LYS A 121 -11.53 6.93 16.51
CA LYS A 121 -12.20 8.25 16.51
C LYS A 121 -12.89 8.58 17.84
N LYS A 122 -13.15 7.56 18.66
CA LYS A 122 -13.80 7.70 19.99
C LYS A 122 -12.85 7.18 21.06
N LYS A 123 -12.97 7.74 22.26
CA LYS A 123 -12.32 7.13 23.43
C LYS A 123 -12.95 5.77 23.69
N VAL A 124 -12.17 4.72 23.54
CA VAL A 124 -12.57 3.33 23.83
C VAL A 124 -11.73 2.78 24.96
N THR A 125 -12.26 1.82 25.71
CA THR A 125 -11.49 1.11 26.74
C THR A 125 -10.55 0.10 26.10
N ASN A 126 -9.48 -0.25 26.81
CA ASN A 126 -8.54 -1.27 26.34
C ASN A 126 -9.24 -2.63 26.12
N ASP A 127 -10.18 -2.98 26.98
CA ASP A 127 -10.91 -4.27 26.86
C ASP A 127 -11.79 -4.31 25.60
N PHE A 128 -12.45 -3.19 25.27
CA PHE A 128 -13.21 -3.08 24.03
C PHE A 128 -12.26 -3.21 22.81
N ALA A 129 -11.15 -2.48 22.80
CA ALA A 129 -10.16 -2.53 21.71
C ALA A 129 -9.60 -3.95 21.52
N ILE A 130 -9.28 -4.64 22.62
CA ILE A 130 -8.79 -6.03 22.58
C ILE A 130 -9.87 -6.97 22.03
N GLY A 131 -11.12 -6.76 22.38
CA GLY A 131 -12.25 -7.53 21.83
C GLY A 131 -12.35 -7.41 20.30
N GLU A 132 -12.23 -6.19 19.78
CA GLU A 132 -12.22 -5.94 18.33
C GLU A 132 -10.97 -6.53 17.65
N ILE A 133 -9.78 -6.35 18.25
CA ILE A 133 -8.54 -6.94 17.74
C ILE A 133 -8.63 -8.47 17.68
N LYS A 134 -9.23 -9.13 18.67
CA LYS A 134 -9.44 -10.58 18.64
C LYS A 134 -10.31 -11.02 17.46
N LYS A 135 -11.36 -10.27 17.11
CA LYS A 135 -12.17 -10.53 15.91
C LYS A 135 -11.35 -10.42 14.64
N LEU A 136 -10.56 -9.34 14.51
CA LEU A 136 -9.69 -9.16 13.35
C LEU A 136 -8.66 -10.29 13.19
N LEU A 137 -8.12 -10.80 14.30
CA LEU A 137 -7.22 -11.94 14.27
C LEU A 137 -7.90 -13.23 13.80
N LEU A 138 -9.16 -13.46 14.20
CA LEU A 138 -9.99 -14.56 13.69
C LEU A 138 -10.25 -14.40 12.19
N ASP A 139 -10.59 -13.20 11.72
CA ASP A 139 -10.90 -12.91 10.32
C ASP A 139 -9.72 -13.22 9.39
N VAL A 140 -8.48 -13.01 9.87
CA VAL A 140 -7.26 -13.36 9.13
C VAL A 140 -6.81 -14.82 9.36
N GLY A 141 -7.59 -15.63 10.07
CA GLY A 141 -7.41 -17.09 10.20
C GLY A 141 -6.43 -17.51 11.28
N PHE A 142 -6.33 -16.78 12.40
CA PHE A 142 -5.68 -17.28 13.60
C PHE A 142 -6.69 -18.04 14.48
N GLU A 143 -6.27 -19.18 15.02
CA GLU A 143 -7.10 -20.01 15.91
C GLU A 143 -6.78 -19.74 17.39
N ASP A 144 -5.50 -19.75 17.75
CA ASP A 144 -5.02 -19.50 19.12
C ASP A 144 -4.68 -18.02 19.34
N ILE A 145 -5.70 -17.22 19.52
CA ILE A 145 -5.59 -15.77 19.61
C ILE A 145 -4.80 -15.30 20.83
N ASP A 146 -5.00 -15.95 21.98
CA ASP A 146 -4.33 -15.55 23.22
C ASP A 146 -2.83 -15.82 23.16
N ARG A 147 -2.41 -16.91 22.54
CA ARG A 147 -1.03 -17.19 22.25
C ARG A 147 -0.43 -16.12 21.34
N ILE A 148 -1.09 -15.78 20.22
CA ILE A 148 -0.62 -14.78 19.28
C ILE A 148 -0.45 -13.41 19.96
N LEU A 149 -1.44 -12.96 20.71
CA LEU A 149 -1.37 -11.68 21.42
C LEU A 149 -0.22 -11.61 22.44
N ASN A 150 0.14 -12.73 23.05
CA ASN A 150 1.20 -12.81 24.03
C ASN A 150 2.58 -13.11 23.44
N SER A 151 2.67 -13.45 22.16
CA SER A 151 3.93 -13.71 21.44
C SER A 151 4.67 -12.43 21.08
N TYR A 152 5.99 -12.55 20.94
CA TYR A 152 6.85 -11.56 20.29
C TYR A 152 6.92 -11.88 18.78
N PRO A 153 7.23 -10.89 17.91
CA PRO A 153 7.34 -11.11 16.47
C PRO A 153 8.28 -12.26 16.08
N ASN A 154 9.39 -12.44 16.80
CA ASN A 154 10.39 -13.48 16.53
C ASN A 154 9.88 -14.90 16.83
N GLU A 155 8.81 -15.06 17.58
CA GLU A 155 8.19 -16.35 17.89
C GLU A 155 7.17 -16.79 16.83
N LEU A 156 6.91 -15.92 15.84
CA LEU A 156 5.94 -16.12 14.76
C LEU A 156 6.63 -16.46 13.44
N SER A 157 5.99 -17.34 12.64
CA SER A 157 6.43 -17.62 11.28
C SER A 157 6.27 -16.38 10.38
N GLY A 158 6.97 -16.36 9.24
CA GLY A 158 6.86 -15.26 8.26
C GLY A 158 5.42 -14.99 7.83
N GLY A 159 4.66 -16.03 7.48
CA GLY A 159 3.25 -15.91 7.11
C GLY A 159 2.34 -15.43 8.26
N MET A 160 2.67 -15.76 9.52
CA MET A 160 1.95 -15.22 10.67
C MET A 160 2.23 -13.73 10.84
N ARG A 161 3.49 -13.30 10.73
CA ARG A 161 3.86 -11.86 10.80
C ARG A 161 3.19 -11.04 9.71
N GLN A 162 3.07 -11.58 8.51
CA GLN A 162 2.35 -10.91 7.43
C GLN A 162 0.86 -10.76 7.71
N ARG A 163 0.21 -11.81 8.25
CA ARG A 163 -1.19 -11.68 8.69
C ARG A 163 -1.36 -10.65 9.81
N ILE A 164 -0.40 -10.54 10.73
CA ILE A 164 -0.39 -9.47 11.74
C ILE A 164 -0.24 -8.09 11.08
N ALA A 165 0.60 -7.94 10.04
CA ALA A 165 0.70 -6.67 9.31
C ALA A 165 -0.64 -6.26 8.68
N ILE A 166 -1.43 -7.22 8.16
CA ILE A 166 -2.80 -6.96 7.71
C ILE A 166 -3.67 -6.52 8.89
N VAL A 167 -3.60 -7.21 10.04
CA VAL A 167 -4.39 -6.82 11.23
C VAL A 167 -4.04 -5.42 11.70
N LEU A 168 -2.76 -5.00 11.67
CA LEU A 168 -2.37 -3.61 11.96
C LEU A 168 -3.10 -2.62 11.05
N VAL A 169 -3.15 -2.88 9.75
CA VAL A 169 -3.94 -2.06 8.81
C VAL A 169 -5.42 -2.08 9.17
N LEU A 170 -5.96 -3.24 9.54
CA LEU A 170 -7.38 -3.38 9.89
C LEU A 170 -7.75 -2.70 11.23
N CYS A 171 -6.79 -2.48 12.12
CA CYS A 171 -6.97 -1.69 13.32
C CYS A 171 -7.17 -0.20 13.04
N THR A 172 -6.99 0.23 11.77
CA THR A 172 -7.11 1.62 11.35
C THR A 172 -8.42 1.86 10.58
N ASP A 173 -8.96 3.07 10.66
CA ASP A 173 -10.16 3.48 9.90
C ASP A 173 -9.73 4.25 8.65
N ILE A 174 -8.89 3.62 7.83
CA ILE A 174 -8.35 4.20 6.60
C ILE A 174 -9.31 4.07 5.42
N LYS A 175 -9.03 4.84 4.39
CA LYS A 175 -9.75 4.80 3.10
C LYS A 175 -8.87 4.29 1.95
N ILE A 176 -7.55 4.52 2.05
CA ILE A 176 -6.59 4.12 1.03
C ILE A 176 -5.55 3.19 1.66
N LEU A 177 -5.36 2.03 1.06
CA LEU A 177 -4.31 1.09 1.41
C LEU A 177 -3.27 1.07 0.30
N LEU A 178 -2.02 1.38 0.65
CA LEU A 178 -0.86 1.24 -0.20
C LEU A 178 -0.18 -0.10 0.11
N ALA A 179 0.25 -0.83 -0.91
CA ALA A 179 0.96 -2.09 -0.75
C ALA A 179 2.20 -2.09 -1.65
N ASP A 180 3.37 -1.93 -1.04
CA ASP A 180 4.66 -1.88 -1.75
C ASP A 180 5.31 -3.25 -1.75
N GLU A 181 5.16 -3.99 -2.84
CA GLU A 181 5.69 -5.34 -3.05
C GLU A 181 5.51 -6.29 -1.85
N PRO A 182 4.32 -6.38 -1.22
CA PRO A 182 4.13 -7.03 0.08
C PRO A 182 4.31 -8.55 0.06
N THR A 183 4.49 -9.14 -1.12
CA THR A 183 4.59 -10.61 -1.30
C THR A 183 5.93 -11.09 -1.85
N THR A 184 6.91 -10.21 -2.03
CA THR A 184 8.22 -10.53 -2.64
C THR A 184 9.00 -11.60 -1.87
N SER A 185 8.82 -11.70 -0.56
CA SER A 185 9.50 -12.69 0.31
C SER A 185 8.71 -13.98 0.51
N LEU A 186 7.59 -14.18 -0.20
CA LEU A 186 6.71 -15.33 -0.06
C LEU A 186 6.90 -16.36 -1.16
N ASP A 187 6.74 -17.63 -0.80
CA ASP A 187 6.49 -18.68 -1.79
C ASP A 187 5.13 -18.49 -2.47
N VAL A 188 4.96 -19.12 -3.63
CA VAL A 188 3.79 -18.96 -4.51
C VAL A 188 2.45 -19.25 -3.78
N VAL A 189 2.42 -20.25 -2.89
CA VAL A 189 1.19 -20.64 -2.18
C VAL A 189 0.81 -19.58 -1.14
N ASN A 190 1.78 -19.11 -0.37
CA ASN A 190 1.56 -18.07 0.63
C ASN A 190 1.27 -16.72 -0.01
N GLN A 191 1.92 -16.40 -1.14
CA GLN A 191 1.60 -15.23 -1.95
C GLN A 191 0.13 -15.23 -2.40
N PHE A 192 -0.34 -16.36 -2.94
CA PHE A 192 -1.74 -16.47 -3.37
C PHE A 192 -2.72 -16.25 -2.21
N ARG A 193 -2.48 -16.92 -1.07
CA ARG A 193 -3.32 -16.77 0.13
C ARG A 193 -3.35 -15.33 0.65
N PHE A 194 -2.19 -14.65 0.63
CA PHE A 194 -2.09 -13.25 1.05
C PHE A 194 -2.91 -12.34 0.13
N ILE A 195 -2.80 -12.50 -1.19
CA ILE A 195 -3.54 -11.72 -2.18
C ILE A 195 -5.04 -11.90 -2.01
N GLU A 196 -5.52 -13.14 -1.88
CA GLU A 196 -6.95 -13.43 -1.68
C GLU A 196 -7.47 -12.83 -0.37
N LEU A 197 -6.71 -12.93 0.71
CA LEU A 197 -7.05 -12.33 2.00
C LEU A 197 -7.13 -10.81 1.89
N LEU A 198 -6.11 -10.16 1.29
CA LEU A 198 -6.06 -8.72 1.12
C LEU A 198 -7.23 -8.22 0.26
N LYS A 199 -7.52 -8.92 -0.85
CA LYS A 199 -8.63 -8.62 -1.75
C LYS A 199 -9.99 -8.72 -1.06
N LYS A 200 -10.23 -9.80 -0.31
CA LYS A 200 -11.44 -10.01 0.48
C LYS A 200 -11.66 -8.86 1.46
N ILE A 201 -10.67 -8.61 2.30
CA ILE A 201 -10.73 -7.60 3.35
C ILE A 201 -10.91 -6.19 2.77
N SER A 202 -10.15 -5.83 1.73
CA SER A 202 -10.27 -4.51 1.11
C SER A 202 -11.67 -4.29 0.53
N LYS A 203 -12.29 -5.32 -0.06
CA LYS A 203 -13.67 -5.25 -0.54
C LYS A 203 -14.68 -5.11 0.60
N GLU A 204 -14.58 -5.92 1.65
CA GLU A 204 -15.48 -5.91 2.80
C GLU A 204 -15.45 -4.56 3.54
N LYS A 205 -14.26 -3.95 3.65
CA LYS A 205 -14.08 -2.64 4.28
C LYS A 205 -14.27 -1.46 3.32
N GLY A 206 -14.46 -1.71 2.03
CA GLY A 206 -14.61 -0.66 1.02
C GLY A 206 -13.37 0.21 0.86
N LEU A 207 -12.17 -0.39 0.98
CA LEU A 207 -10.90 0.31 0.82
C LEU A 207 -10.56 0.50 -0.65
N THR A 208 -9.91 1.61 -0.95
CA THR A 208 -9.18 1.79 -2.21
C THR A 208 -7.79 1.20 -2.04
N LEU A 209 -7.38 0.34 -2.98
CA LEU A 209 -6.09 -0.34 -2.92
C LEU A 209 -5.16 0.14 -4.05
N ILE A 210 -3.95 0.55 -3.70
CA ILE A 210 -2.85 0.78 -4.63
C ILE A 210 -1.79 -0.28 -4.37
N TYR A 211 -1.67 -1.23 -5.29
CA TYR A 211 -0.74 -2.37 -5.16
C TYR A 211 0.42 -2.22 -6.12
N VAL A 212 1.62 -2.14 -5.59
CA VAL A 212 2.87 -2.08 -6.36
C VAL A 212 3.51 -3.46 -6.43
N SER A 213 3.93 -3.87 -7.61
CA SER A 213 4.70 -5.09 -7.84
C SER A 213 5.58 -4.97 -9.08
N HIS A 214 6.65 -5.74 -9.15
CA HIS A 214 7.39 -5.96 -10.39
C HIS A 214 6.80 -7.12 -11.22
N ASP A 215 5.88 -7.91 -10.64
CA ASP A 215 5.21 -9.03 -11.31
C ASP A 215 3.78 -8.67 -11.72
N ILE A 216 3.57 -8.54 -13.03
CA ILE A 216 2.26 -8.23 -13.61
C ILE A 216 1.24 -9.36 -13.37
N LYS A 217 1.68 -10.63 -13.21
CA LYS A 217 0.79 -11.77 -12.90
C LYS A 217 0.14 -11.59 -11.54
N VAL A 218 0.88 -11.06 -10.56
CA VAL A 218 0.35 -10.75 -9.23
C VAL A 218 -0.73 -9.68 -9.33
N LEU A 219 -0.44 -8.58 -10.03
CA LEU A 219 -1.40 -7.49 -10.19
C LEU A 219 -2.67 -7.94 -10.93
N SER A 220 -2.53 -8.81 -11.91
CA SER A 220 -3.67 -9.31 -12.69
C SER A 220 -4.71 -10.10 -11.87
N LYS A 221 -4.32 -10.61 -10.70
CA LYS A 221 -5.22 -11.36 -9.81
C LYS A 221 -6.03 -10.45 -8.87
N ILE A 222 -5.52 -9.25 -8.60
CA ILE A 222 -6.11 -8.37 -7.58
C ILE A 222 -6.60 -7.04 -8.15
N CYS A 223 -5.93 -6.46 -9.16
CA CYS A 223 -6.17 -5.11 -9.64
C CYS A 223 -7.13 -5.09 -10.85
N GLU A 224 -7.96 -4.07 -10.91
CA GLU A 224 -8.92 -3.82 -11.99
C GLU A 224 -8.27 -3.03 -13.13
N ARG A 225 -7.35 -2.12 -12.80
CA ARG A 225 -6.58 -1.28 -13.71
C ARG A 225 -5.11 -1.34 -13.36
N ILE A 226 -4.24 -1.23 -14.35
CA ILE A 226 -2.79 -1.25 -14.19
C ILE A 226 -2.17 -0.01 -14.83
N ILE A 227 -1.26 0.61 -14.10
CA ILE A 227 -0.34 1.64 -14.57
C ILE A 227 1.04 0.98 -14.73
N VAL A 228 1.67 1.19 -15.89
CA VAL A 228 3.05 0.75 -16.16
C VAL A 228 3.97 1.96 -16.00
N LEU A 229 4.87 1.86 -15.03
CA LEU A 229 5.84 2.91 -14.69
C LEU A 229 7.23 2.51 -15.19
N LYS A 230 7.86 3.38 -15.98
CA LYS A 230 9.23 3.20 -16.47
C LYS A 230 10.00 4.50 -16.36
N ASP A 231 11.20 4.46 -15.76
CA ASP A 231 12.10 5.62 -15.65
C ASP A 231 11.38 6.89 -15.14
N GLY A 232 10.52 6.70 -14.12
CA GLY A 232 9.75 7.80 -13.52
C GLY A 232 8.57 8.31 -14.35
N ASN A 233 8.21 7.68 -15.46
CA ASN A 233 7.10 8.09 -16.32
C ASN A 233 6.03 7.00 -16.40
N ILE A 234 4.76 7.39 -16.48
CA ILE A 234 3.67 6.49 -16.85
C ILE A 234 3.77 6.27 -18.36
N VAL A 235 4.08 5.05 -18.77
CA VAL A 235 4.24 4.69 -20.18
C VAL A 235 3.01 4.02 -20.78
N GLU A 236 2.19 3.40 -19.93
CA GLU A 236 0.90 2.83 -20.32
C GLU A 236 -0.03 2.76 -19.10
N GLU A 237 -1.33 2.94 -19.34
CA GLU A 237 -2.37 2.80 -18.35
C GLU A 237 -3.63 2.26 -19.03
N ASN A 238 -4.22 1.20 -18.47
CA ASN A 238 -5.47 0.63 -18.96
C ASN A 238 -6.07 -0.37 -17.96
N ASP A 239 -7.28 -0.84 -18.26
CA ASP A 239 -7.87 -1.98 -17.57
C ASP A 239 -6.93 -3.18 -17.63
N THR A 240 -6.86 -3.95 -16.55
CA THR A 240 -5.95 -5.11 -16.44
C THR A 240 -6.07 -6.08 -17.62
N THR A 241 -7.31 -6.33 -18.07
CA THR A 241 -7.56 -7.22 -19.21
C THR A 241 -6.97 -6.69 -20.51
N GLN A 242 -7.04 -5.37 -20.74
CA GLN A 242 -6.49 -4.73 -21.95
C GLN A 242 -4.95 -4.73 -21.91
N ILE A 243 -4.35 -4.39 -20.77
CA ILE A 243 -2.89 -4.46 -20.59
C ILE A 243 -2.35 -5.85 -20.93
N LEU A 244 -3.03 -6.91 -20.48
CA LEU A 244 -2.56 -8.27 -20.69
C LEU A 244 -2.77 -8.79 -22.12
N LYS A 245 -3.88 -8.41 -22.76
CA LYS A 245 -4.23 -8.94 -24.09
C LYS A 245 -3.68 -8.12 -25.24
N GLU A 246 -3.67 -6.81 -25.11
CA GLU A 246 -3.36 -5.85 -26.18
C GLU A 246 -2.46 -4.72 -25.67
N PRO A 247 -1.25 -5.02 -25.11
CA PRO A 247 -0.33 -4.00 -24.67
C PRO A 247 0.12 -3.13 -25.85
N LYS A 248 0.08 -1.81 -25.69
CA LYS A 248 0.46 -0.87 -26.75
C LYS A 248 1.95 -0.50 -26.67
N ASN A 249 2.45 -0.28 -25.47
CA ASN A 249 3.83 0.12 -25.23
C ASN A 249 4.78 -1.08 -25.34
N ASP A 250 5.92 -0.93 -26.00
CA ASP A 250 6.88 -2.02 -26.20
C ASP A 250 7.49 -2.52 -24.89
N TYR A 251 7.66 -1.64 -23.91
CA TYR A 251 8.11 -2.04 -22.58
C TYR A 251 7.05 -2.92 -21.86
N THR A 252 5.77 -2.58 -21.98
CA THR A 252 4.68 -3.40 -21.45
C THR A 252 4.67 -4.79 -22.10
N LYS A 253 4.88 -4.86 -23.43
CA LYS A 253 4.99 -6.14 -24.16
C LYS A 253 6.14 -7.00 -23.62
N LEU A 254 7.29 -6.37 -23.35
CA LEU A 254 8.45 -7.06 -22.78
C LEU A 254 8.17 -7.58 -21.35
N LEU A 255 7.53 -6.77 -20.50
CA LEU A 255 7.14 -7.20 -19.14
C LEU A 255 6.20 -8.42 -19.18
N ILE A 256 5.19 -8.39 -20.06
CA ILE A 256 4.24 -9.50 -20.18
C ILE A 256 4.94 -10.75 -20.72
N LYS A 257 5.78 -10.60 -21.75
CA LYS A 257 6.55 -11.71 -22.31
C LYS A 257 7.46 -12.36 -21.28
N ALA A 258 8.19 -11.55 -20.49
CA ALA A 258 9.04 -12.06 -19.42
C ALA A 258 8.21 -12.80 -18.36
N ALA A 259 7.05 -12.26 -17.98
CA ALA A 259 6.15 -12.92 -17.04
C ALA A 259 5.53 -14.23 -17.58
N THR A 260 5.36 -14.41 -18.89
CA THR A 260 4.76 -15.62 -19.48
C THR A 260 5.78 -16.68 -19.88
N ALA A 261 7.07 -16.38 -19.83
CA ALA A 261 8.16 -17.29 -20.21
C ALA A 261 8.53 -18.31 -19.11
N ASP A 262 8.03 -18.11 -17.89
CA ASP A 262 8.13 -19.03 -16.72
C ASP A 262 6.78 -19.74 -16.49
#